data_814457442b0242118daf24f41cb93bcb
#
_entry.id   814457442b0242118daf24f41cb93bcb
#
_cell.length_a   1.000
_cell.length_b   1.000
_cell.length_c   1.000
_cell.angle_alpha   90.00
_cell.angle_beta   90.00
_cell.angle_gamma   90.00
#
_symmetry.space_group_name_H-M   'P 1'
#
loop_
_entity.id
_entity.type
_entity.pdbx_description
1 polymer ?
#
loop_
_entity_poly.entity_id
_entity_poly.type
_entity_poly.pdbx_seq_one_letter_code
_entity_poly.pdbx_strand_id
1 'polypeptide(L)'
;MSDNANRVEFTREMKKDYTIITPNMAPIHFELIKNVLESFGYHIDLLRTTGREIADEGLKYVHNDTCYPALLSIGQLMHALHSGKYDLHKVALIMTQTGGGCRASNYIHLLRKALKKDGLDFIPVISLNLSGLESNSGFKITLPMIRQAIAALTYGDLLMLLKNQTKPYEVTPGESDALVDSWTSQLTKLFQQGKAFSQREVREYFQKIAQSFADIKRRDVEKIKVGVVGEIYVKYSPLANNNLEQFLFEQDCEVMVPGILSFMIFKVDNRLEDIRLYGGSQAKKQVCTLLKWYFTKYETDLIAAVKQFPQFTAPAPYSHLKELAGKVIGYGCKMGEGWLLTAEAMELVESGYGNVVCAQPFGCLPNHIVGKGMIRKVKKLYPQANIVPIDYDPSATRVNQENRIKLMLAVAKEHQRDKEEAQGRGGAAVPARA
;
A
#
# COMPACT_ATOMS: atom_id res chain seq x y z
N MET A 1 -11.90 -6.36 31.92
CA MET A 1 -12.51 -7.70 31.74
C MET A 1 -12.25 -8.11 30.30
N SER A 2 -11.50 -9.20 30.10
CA SER A 2 -11.08 -9.66 28.78
C SER A 2 -12.28 -10.20 28.02
N ASP A 3 -12.55 -9.63 26.85
CA ASP A 3 -13.60 -10.03 25.89
C ASP A 3 -13.33 -11.40 25.24
N ASN A 4 -12.48 -12.22 25.88
CA ASN A 4 -12.05 -13.54 25.41
C ASN A 4 -13.08 -14.65 25.61
N ALA A 5 -14.20 -14.39 26.29
CA ALA A 5 -15.14 -15.45 26.68
C ALA A 5 -15.95 -16.04 25.51
N ASN A 6 -16.04 -15.38 24.36
CA ASN A 6 -16.84 -15.83 23.20
C ASN A 6 -16.05 -15.92 21.89
N ARG A 7 -14.72 -16.06 21.94
CA ARG A 7 -13.88 -16.15 20.75
C ARG A 7 -13.67 -17.60 20.34
N VAL A 8 -14.01 -17.93 19.09
CA VAL A 8 -13.62 -19.21 18.50
C VAL A 8 -12.14 -19.15 18.13
N GLU A 9 -11.34 -20.05 18.68
CA GLU A 9 -9.91 -20.15 18.40
C GLU A 9 -9.67 -20.93 17.10
N PHE A 10 -8.74 -20.45 16.26
CA PHE A 10 -8.21 -21.25 15.16
C PHE A 10 -7.20 -22.26 15.71
N THR A 11 -7.55 -23.54 15.72
CA THR A 11 -6.75 -24.61 16.35
C THR A 11 -5.74 -25.24 15.38
N ARG A 12 -4.86 -26.09 15.93
CA ARG A 12 -3.86 -26.84 15.12
C ARG A 12 -4.52 -27.83 14.15
N GLU A 13 -5.64 -28.41 14.55
CA GLU A 13 -6.43 -29.34 13.73
C GLU A 13 -7.04 -28.59 12.54
N MET A 14 -7.62 -27.42 12.77
CA MET A 14 -8.20 -26.56 11.72
C MET A 14 -7.17 -26.16 10.67
N LYS A 15 -5.90 -25.97 11.04
CA LYS A 15 -4.83 -25.64 10.08
C LYS A 15 -4.74 -26.60 8.91
N LYS A 16 -5.10 -27.88 9.09
CA LYS A 16 -4.95 -28.90 8.06
C LYS A 16 -6.01 -28.82 6.97
N ASP A 17 -7.25 -28.42 7.33
CA ASP A 17 -8.42 -28.59 6.50
C ASP A 17 -9.15 -27.27 6.21
N TYR A 18 -8.84 -26.20 6.97
CA TYR A 18 -9.53 -24.92 6.84
C TYR A 18 -8.85 -24.02 5.81
N THR A 19 -9.67 -23.36 5.01
CA THR A 19 -9.25 -22.26 4.14
C THR A 19 -9.33 -20.94 4.90
N ILE A 20 -8.24 -20.22 4.97
CA ILE A 20 -8.19 -18.88 5.57
C ILE A 20 -8.48 -17.85 4.46
N ILE A 21 -9.58 -17.11 4.61
CA ILE A 21 -9.99 -16.08 3.68
C ILE A 21 -9.49 -14.72 4.18
N THR A 22 -8.93 -13.92 3.26
CA THR A 22 -8.44 -12.58 3.57
C THR A 22 -8.78 -11.58 2.47
N PRO A 23 -9.12 -10.33 2.84
CA PRO A 23 -9.19 -9.24 1.86
C PRO A 23 -7.85 -9.01 1.18
N ASN A 24 -7.88 -8.56 -0.07
CA ASN A 24 -6.68 -8.22 -0.84
C ASN A 24 -6.49 -6.69 -0.89
N MET A 25 -5.58 -6.19 -0.09
CA MET A 25 -5.28 -4.75 -0.06
C MET A 25 -4.36 -4.33 -1.20
N ALA A 26 -3.29 -5.07 -1.45
CA ALA A 26 -2.25 -4.74 -2.42
C ALA A 26 -1.96 -5.99 -3.28
N PRO A 27 -2.48 -6.07 -4.52
CA PRO A 27 -2.54 -7.31 -5.28
C PRO A 27 -1.20 -8.05 -5.42
N ILE A 28 -0.13 -7.37 -5.83
CA ILE A 28 1.20 -7.96 -6.01
C ILE A 28 1.78 -8.44 -4.67
N HIS A 29 1.72 -7.59 -3.66
CA HIS A 29 2.29 -7.88 -2.33
C HIS A 29 1.55 -9.02 -1.64
N PHE A 30 0.21 -9.00 -1.67
CA PHE A 30 -0.61 -10.00 -0.99
C PHE A 30 -0.53 -11.36 -1.66
N GLU A 31 -0.35 -11.41 -2.99
CA GLU A 31 -0.10 -12.68 -3.68
C GLU A 31 1.23 -13.30 -3.21
N LEU A 32 2.30 -12.51 -3.10
CA LEU A 32 3.58 -12.99 -2.59
C LEU A 32 3.49 -13.41 -1.11
N ILE A 33 2.80 -12.64 -0.27
CA ILE A 33 2.60 -12.97 1.16
C ILE A 33 1.75 -14.23 1.31
N LYS A 34 0.68 -14.39 0.50
CA LYS A 34 -0.11 -15.62 0.45
C LYS A 34 0.80 -16.82 0.21
N ASN A 35 1.64 -16.75 -0.83
CA ASN A 35 2.54 -17.83 -1.21
C ASN A 35 3.56 -18.16 -0.09
N VAL A 36 4.00 -17.15 0.66
CA VAL A 36 4.80 -17.38 1.89
C VAL A 36 3.99 -18.16 2.91
N LEU A 37 2.76 -17.75 3.23
CA LEU A 37 1.94 -18.45 4.22
C LEU A 37 1.63 -19.89 3.80
N GLU A 38 1.38 -20.12 2.51
CA GLU A 38 1.17 -21.45 1.94
C GLU A 38 2.42 -22.34 2.07
N SER A 39 3.62 -21.78 1.94
CA SER A 39 4.87 -22.53 2.16
C SER A 39 5.05 -23.01 3.61
N PHE A 40 4.33 -22.39 4.56
CA PHE A 40 4.26 -22.80 5.95
C PHE A 40 3.05 -23.69 6.27
N GLY A 41 2.34 -24.18 5.24
CA GLY A 41 1.24 -25.14 5.37
C GLY A 41 -0.09 -24.53 5.76
N TYR A 42 -0.36 -23.27 5.42
CA TYR A 42 -1.68 -22.67 5.48
C TYR A 42 -2.36 -22.72 4.11
N HIS A 43 -3.69 -22.80 4.08
CA HIS A 43 -4.48 -22.67 2.87
C HIS A 43 -5.09 -21.27 2.87
N ILE A 44 -4.66 -20.42 1.94
CA ILE A 44 -5.07 -19.01 1.90
C ILE A 44 -5.84 -18.73 0.61
N ASP A 45 -7.01 -18.12 0.74
CA ASP A 45 -7.73 -17.54 -0.41
C ASP A 45 -7.79 -16.01 -0.29
N LEU A 46 -7.18 -15.33 -1.26
CA LEU A 46 -7.23 -13.87 -1.39
C LEU A 46 -8.49 -13.47 -2.14
N LEU A 47 -9.34 -12.68 -1.50
CA LEU A 47 -10.54 -12.17 -2.13
C LEU A 47 -10.20 -11.15 -3.21
N ARG A 48 -10.73 -11.34 -4.40
CA ARG A 48 -10.54 -10.47 -5.57
C ARG A 48 -11.84 -9.84 -6.06
N THR A 49 -12.93 -10.06 -5.33
CA THR A 49 -14.23 -9.45 -5.65
C THR A 49 -14.14 -7.93 -5.54
N THR A 50 -14.66 -7.26 -6.55
CA THR A 50 -14.74 -5.80 -6.63
C THR A 50 -16.18 -5.44 -7.00
N GLY A 51 -16.58 -4.20 -6.75
CA GLY A 51 -17.91 -3.73 -7.13
C GLY A 51 -18.66 -3.11 -5.95
N ARG A 52 -19.77 -2.49 -6.28
CA ARG A 52 -20.61 -1.78 -5.32
C ARG A 52 -21.29 -2.73 -4.32
N GLU A 53 -21.57 -3.94 -4.75
CA GLU A 53 -22.18 -5.00 -3.92
C GLU A 53 -21.38 -5.28 -2.65
N ILE A 54 -20.06 -5.09 -2.68
CA ILE A 54 -19.18 -5.24 -1.51
C ILE A 54 -19.44 -4.13 -0.49
N ALA A 55 -19.60 -2.90 -0.95
CA ALA A 55 -19.94 -1.77 -0.08
C ALA A 55 -21.36 -1.92 0.50
N ASP A 56 -22.32 -2.32 -0.35
CA ASP A 56 -23.70 -2.55 0.06
C ASP A 56 -23.80 -3.70 1.09
N GLU A 57 -23.01 -4.77 0.91
CA GLU A 57 -22.88 -5.84 1.91
C GLU A 57 -22.29 -5.31 3.23
N GLY A 58 -21.21 -4.53 3.15
CA GLY A 58 -20.58 -3.94 4.32
C GLY A 58 -21.51 -3.03 5.13
N LEU A 59 -22.36 -2.27 4.48
CA LEU A 59 -23.35 -1.37 5.12
C LEU A 59 -24.39 -2.11 5.95
N LYS A 60 -24.61 -3.41 5.70
CA LYS A 60 -25.51 -4.23 6.54
C LYS A 60 -24.94 -4.46 7.95
N TYR A 61 -23.62 -4.45 8.09
CA TYR A 61 -22.92 -4.86 9.32
C TYR A 61 -22.12 -3.73 9.97
N VAL A 62 -21.61 -2.79 9.18
CA VAL A 62 -20.74 -1.70 9.64
C VAL A 62 -21.46 -0.38 9.39
N HIS A 63 -21.51 0.44 10.43
CA HIS A 63 -22.12 1.77 10.32
C HIS A 63 -21.34 2.65 9.34
N ASN A 64 -22.04 3.42 8.53
CA ASN A 64 -21.47 4.29 7.50
C ASN A 64 -20.38 5.26 8.04
N ASP A 65 -20.57 5.79 9.26
CA ASP A 65 -19.63 6.72 9.88
C ASP A 65 -18.37 6.05 10.46
N THR A 66 -18.23 4.73 10.31
CA THR A 66 -17.12 4.03 10.95
C THR A 66 -15.79 4.31 10.25
N CYS A 67 -15.60 3.77 9.08
CA CYS A 67 -14.37 3.89 8.29
C CYS A 67 -14.59 3.10 6.99
N TYR A 68 -14.33 3.69 5.85
CA TYR A 68 -14.58 3.03 4.56
C TYR A 68 -13.76 1.73 4.37
N PRO A 69 -12.45 1.67 4.71
CA PRO A 69 -11.70 0.41 4.70
C PRO A 69 -12.30 -0.69 5.58
N ALA A 70 -12.83 -0.36 6.77
CA ALA A 70 -13.51 -1.33 7.63
C ALA A 70 -14.76 -1.89 6.97
N LEU A 71 -15.56 -0.99 6.39
CA LEU A 71 -16.79 -1.35 5.69
C LEU A 71 -16.49 -2.28 4.51
N LEU A 72 -15.52 -1.96 3.67
CA LEU A 72 -15.15 -2.78 2.52
C LEU A 72 -14.54 -4.11 2.91
N SER A 73 -13.62 -4.13 3.86
CA SER A 73 -12.95 -5.37 4.29
C SER A 73 -13.95 -6.36 4.90
N ILE A 74 -14.86 -5.87 5.75
CA ILE A 74 -15.90 -6.69 6.37
C ILE A 74 -16.94 -7.09 5.33
N GLY A 75 -17.37 -6.15 4.48
CA GLY A 75 -18.31 -6.44 3.39
C GLY A 75 -17.79 -7.50 2.44
N GLN A 76 -16.49 -7.45 2.08
CA GLN A 76 -15.88 -8.44 1.20
C GLN A 76 -15.82 -9.83 1.84
N LEU A 77 -15.51 -9.92 3.14
CA LEU A 77 -15.52 -11.18 3.88
C LEU A 77 -16.93 -11.74 4.01
N MET A 78 -17.92 -10.93 4.41
CA MET A 78 -19.31 -11.38 4.53
C MET A 78 -19.89 -11.80 3.18
N HIS A 79 -19.65 -11.03 2.12
CA HIS A 79 -20.02 -11.38 0.75
C HIS A 79 -19.42 -12.74 0.32
N ALA A 80 -18.15 -12.99 0.66
CA ALA A 80 -17.50 -14.26 0.37
C ALA A 80 -18.17 -15.43 1.11
N LEU A 81 -18.52 -15.27 2.39
CA LEU A 81 -19.22 -16.29 3.17
C LEU A 81 -20.62 -16.60 2.60
N HIS A 82 -21.33 -15.59 2.08
CA HIS A 82 -22.65 -15.75 1.46
C HIS A 82 -22.61 -16.27 0.02
N SER A 83 -21.44 -16.32 -0.60
CA SER A 83 -21.28 -16.72 -2.02
C SER A 83 -21.61 -18.18 -2.33
N GLY A 84 -21.70 -19.03 -1.30
CA GLY A 84 -21.81 -20.50 -1.47
C GLY A 84 -20.53 -21.19 -1.94
N LYS A 85 -19.44 -20.45 -2.13
CA LYS A 85 -18.15 -21.00 -2.58
C LYS A 85 -17.43 -21.80 -1.46
N TYR A 86 -17.69 -21.47 -0.20
CA TYR A 86 -16.94 -22.01 0.93
C TYR A 86 -17.81 -22.89 1.81
N ASP A 87 -17.23 -23.98 2.33
CA ASP A 87 -17.79 -24.71 3.44
C ASP A 87 -17.60 -23.89 4.72
N LEU A 88 -18.67 -23.35 5.27
CA LEU A 88 -18.64 -22.46 6.44
C LEU A 88 -18.07 -23.13 7.69
N HIS A 89 -18.07 -24.49 7.75
CA HIS A 89 -17.45 -25.25 8.85
C HIS A 89 -15.97 -25.55 8.62
N LYS A 90 -15.40 -25.17 7.46
CA LYS A 90 -13.98 -25.35 7.10
C LYS A 90 -13.34 -24.04 6.63
N VAL A 91 -13.85 -22.91 7.09
CA VAL A 91 -13.31 -21.59 6.76
C VAL A 91 -12.90 -20.85 8.03
N ALA A 92 -11.85 -20.06 7.90
CA ALA A 92 -11.41 -19.09 8.91
C ALA A 92 -11.17 -17.75 8.24
N LEU A 93 -11.30 -16.67 8.98
CA LEU A 93 -11.04 -15.31 8.49
C LEU A 93 -9.76 -14.77 9.12
N ILE A 94 -9.01 -13.96 8.40
CA ILE A 94 -7.87 -13.25 8.96
C ILE A 94 -8.04 -11.73 8.78
N MET A 95 -7.76 -10.99 9.84
CA MET A 95 -7.83 -9.54 9.86
C MET A 95 -6.65 -8.95 10.63
N THR A 96 -6.09 -7.85 10.13
CA THR A 96 -5.04 -7.12 10.84
C THR A 96 -5.59 -6.37 12.06
N GLN A 97 -4.82 -6.35 13.14
CA GLN A 97 -5.12 -5.58 14.35
C GLN A 97 -3.90 -4.73 14.74
N THR A 98 -3.97 -3.43 14.49
CA THR A 98 -2.81 -2.54 14.62
C THR A 98 -2.47 -2.12 16.05
N GLY A 99 -3.43 -2.16 16.97
CA GLY A 99 -3.25 -1.80 18.39
C GLY A 99 -2.92 -0.32 18.62
N GLY A 100 -3.32 0.58 17.72
CA GLY A 100 -3.07 2.02 17.81
C GLY A 100 -4.35 2.86 17.93
N GLY A 101 -4.23 4.18 17.86
CA GLY A 101 -5.35 5.13 17.89
C GLY A 101 -6.18 5.19 16.60
N CYS A 102 -5.82 4.43 15.57
CA CYS A 102 -6.61 4.28 14.35
C CYS A 102 -7.71 3.23 14.53
N ARG A 103 -8.82 3.36 13.83
CA ARG A 103 -9.94 2.38 13.87
C ARG A 103 -9.54 0.99 13.37
N ALA A 104 -8.46 0.84 12.61
CA ALA A 104 -7.91 -0.45 12.20
C ALA A 104 -7.56 -1.38 13.40
N SER A 105 -7.36 -0.84 14.59
CA SER A 105 -7.22 -1.63 15.81
C SER A 105 -8.50 -2.34 16.23
N ASN A 106 -9.66 -1.90 15.73
CA ASN A 106 -10.99 -2.41 16.10
C ASN A 106 -11.70 -3.22 14.99
N TYR A 107 -11.12 -3.33 13.78
CA TYR A 107 -11.77 -4.04 12.67
C TYR A 107 -12.13 -5.49 13.02
N ILE A 108 -11.27 -6.17 13.79
CA ILE A 108 -11.52 -7.55 14.20
C ILE A 108 -12.77 -7.70 15.07
N HIS A 109 -13.02 -6.73 15.96
CA HIS A 109 -14.22 -6.74 16.81
C HIS A 109 -15.49 -6.42 15.98
N LEU A 110 -15.37 -5.52 15.01
CA LEU A 110 -16.47 -5.22 14.07
C LEU A 110 -16.80 -6.45 13.22
N LEU A 111 -15.80 -7.17 12.73
CA LEU A 111 -15.98 -8.42 11.98
C LEU A 111 -16.67 -9.49 12.83
N ARG A 112 -16.22 -9.71 14.06
CA ARG A 112 -16.86 -10.66 14.98
C ARG A 112 -18.30 -10.27 15.29
N LYS A 113 -18.58 -8.96 15.43
CA LYS A 113 -19.96 -8.47 15.58
C LYS A 113 -20.81 -8.75 14.34
N ALA A 114 -20.24 -8.61 13.14
CA ALA A 114 -20.90 -8.93 11.88
C ALA A 114 -21.25 -10.42 11.81
N LEU A 115 -20.30 -11.30 12.10
CA LEU A 115 -20.51 -12.75 12.15
C LEU A 115 -21.59 -13.14 13.15
N LYS A 116 -21.57 -12.57 14.34
CA LYS A 116 -22.59 -12.84 15.37
C LYS A 116 -23.99 -12.39 14.93
N LYS A 117 -24.08 -11.23 14.26
CA LYS A 117 -25.36 -10.72 13.74
C LYS A 117 -25.97 -11.67 12.71
N ASP A 118 -25.13 -12.39 11.99
CA ASP A 118 -25.50 -13.28 10.89
C ASP A 118 -25.55 -14.77 11.30
N GLY A 119 -25.37 -15.09 12.60
CA GLY A 119 -25.38 -16.46 13.09
C GLY A 119 -24.15 -17.29 12.70
N LEU A 120 -23.05 -16.62 12.28
CA LEU A 120 -21.80 -17.22 11.83
C LEU A 120 -20.67 -17.08 12.87
N ASP A 121 -21.00 -16.85 14.13
CA ASP A 121 -20.05 -16.64 15.23
C ASP A 121 -19.21 -17.86 15.59
N PHE A 122 -19.52 -19.02 15.02
CA PHE A 122 -18.71 -20.23 15.09
C PHE A 122 -17.47 -20.19 14.16
N ILE A 123 -17.38 -19.23 13.22
CA ILE A 123 -16.24 -19.11 12.30
C ILE A 123 -15.07 -18.42 13.03
N PRO A 124 -13.87 -19.05 13.09
CA PRO A 124 -12.71 -18.46 13.74
C PRO A 124 -12.19 -17.25 12.99
N VAL A 125 -11.85 -16.19 13.74
CA VAL A 125 -11.24 -14.97 13.22
C VAL A 125 -9.83 -14.82 13.77
N ILE A 126 -8.83 -14.95 12.91
CA ILE A 126 -7.41 -14.84 13.22
C ILE A 126 -7.02 -13.37 13.28
N SER A 127 -6.51 -12.92 14.42
CA SER A 127 -5.93 -11.60 14.57
C SER A 127 -4.47 -11.61 14.09
N LEU A 128 -4.18 -10.92 13.01
CA LEU A 128 -2.80 -10.67 12.60
C LEU A 128 -2.26 -9.46 13.36
N ASN A 129 -1.61 -9.70 14.48
CA ASN A 129 -1.02 -8.68 15.33
C ASN A 129 0.39 -9.08 15.78
N LEU A 130 1.30 -8.10 15.84
CA LEU A 130 2.67 -8.27 16.33
C LEU A 130 2.82 -7.87 17.82
N SER A 131 1.74 -7.43 18.46
CA SER A 131 1.74 -6.92 19.84
C SER A 131 1.34 -7.95 20.88
N GLY A 132 1.01 -9.18 20.46
CA GLY A 132 0.58 -10.23 21.37
C GLY A 132 -0.83 -10.00 21.95
N LEU A 133 -1.67 -9.19 21.30
CA LEU A 133 -3.04 -8.91 21.75
C LEU A 133 -3.91 -10.16 21.75
N GLU A 134 -3.71 -11.03 20.77
CA GLU A 134 -4.39 -12.31 20.64
C GLU A 134 -3.43 -13.37 20.08
N SER A 135 -3.65 -14.63 20.51
CA SER A 135 -2.91 -15.79 20.00
C SER A 135 -3.86 -16.89 19.57
N ASN A 136 -3.47 -17.67 18.58
CA ASN A 136 -4.17 -18.85 18.10
C ASN A 136 -3.19 -20.02 18.06
N SER A 137 -3.58 -21.20 18.56
CA SER A 137 -2.68 -22.37 18.58
C SER A 137 -2.39 -22.90 17.17
N GLY A 138 -3.33 -22.72 16.23
CA GLY A 138 -3.19 -23.12 14.83
C GLY A 138 -2.48 -22.09 13.96
N PHE A 139 -2.40 -20.81 14.35
CA PHE A 139 -1.72 -19.76 13.57
C PHE A 139 -0.54 -19.20 14.36
N LYS A 140 0.66 -19.61 13.97
CA LYS A 140 1.91 -19.18 14.62
C LYS A 140 2.79 -18.43 13.66
N ILE A 141 3.14 -17.21 14.03
CA ILE A 141 4.12 -16.40 13.32
C ILE A 141 5.51 -16.81 13.78
N THR A 142 6.32 -17.38 12.89
CA THR A 142 7.70 -17.81 13.15
C THR A 142 8.71 -16.82 12.59
N LEU A 143 9.93 -16.80 13.12
CA LEU A 143 10.98 -15.91 12.61
C LEU A 143 11.31 -16.14 11.11
N PRO A 144 11.42 -17.39 10.62
CA PRO A 144 11.56 -17.64 9.18
C PRO A 144 10.41 -17.07 8.35
N MET A 145 9.15 -17.23 8.82
CA MET A 145 7.96 -16.67 8.16
C MET A 145 8.03 -15.14 8.09
N ILE A 146 8.40 -14.48 9.19
CA ILE A 146 8.55 -13.00 9.22
C ILE A 146 9.60 -12.56 8.19
N ARG A 147 10.75 -13.23 8.14
CA ARG A 147 11.83 -12.89 7.21
C ARG A 147 11.40 -13.05 5.75
N GLN A 148 10.71 -14.14 5.43
CA GLN A 148 10.15 -14.35 4.07
C GLN A 148 9.05 -13.33 3.75
N ALA A 149 8.18 -13.01 4.69
CA ALA A 149 7.12 -12.01 4.50
C ALA A 149 7.69 -10.60 4.26
N ILE A 150 8.78 -10.23 4.95
CA ILE A 150 9.48 -8.96 4.72
C ILE A 150 10.10 -8.94 3.31
N ALA A 151 10.76 -10.02 2.91
CA ALA A 151 11.31 -10.14 1.56
C ALA A 151 10.21 -10.08 0.50
N ALA A 152 9.10 -10.80 0.68
CA ALA A 152 7.94 -10.78 -0.20
C ALA A 152 7.34 -9.37 -0.35
N LEU A 153 7.21 -8.65 0.77
CA LEU A 153 6.72 -7.27 0.78
C LEU A 153 7.65 -6.35 -0.04
N THR A 154 8.96 -6.46 0.14
CA THR A 154 9.93 -5.61 -0.56
C THR A 154 10.05 -5.96 -2.04
N TYR A 155 9.91 -7.23 -2.42
CA TYR A 155 9.75 -7.62 -3.83
C TYR A 155 8.47 -7.03 -4.44
N GLY A 156 7.37 -7.06 -3.69
CA GLY A 156 6.12 -6.41 -4.10
C GLY A 156 6.27 -4.92 -4.37
N ASP A 157 6.98 -4.20 -3.50
CA ASP A 157 7.30 -2.78 -3.69
C ASP A 157 8.10 -2.54 -4.98
N LEU A 158 9.15 -3.34 -5.22
CA LEU A 158 9.98 -3.21 -6.42
C LEU A 158 9.20 -3.52 -7.70
N LEU A 159 8.45 -4.63 -7.71
CA LEU A 159 7.64 -5.03 -8.87
C LEU A 159 6.57 -3.98 -9.20
N MET A 160 5.87 -3.46 -8.20
CA MET A 160 4.88 -2.39 -8.37
C MET A 160 5.53 -1.12 -8.92
N LEU A 161 6.65 -0.68 -8.35
CA LEU A 161 7.38 0.52 -8.77
C LEU A 161 7.79 0.42 -10.24
N LEU A 162 8.46 -0.67 -10.63
CA LEU A 162 8.98 -0.84 -11.98
C LEU A 162 7.87 -1.05 -13.01
N LYS A 163 6.84 -1.83 -12.67
CA LYS A 163 5.65 -1.99 -13.52
C LYS A 163 5.02 -0.62 -13.81
N ASN A 164 4.78 0.18 -12.78
CA ASN A 164 4.08 1.44 -12.92
C ASN A 164 4.85 2.48 -13.75
N GLN A 165 6.18 2.40 -13.74
CA GLN A 165 7.06 3.25 -14.56
C GLN A 165 7.41 2.64 -15.93
N THR A 166 7.06 1.38 -16.20
CA THR A 166 7.29 0.73 -17.50
C THR A 166 6.03 0.71 -18.35
N LYS A 167 4.91 0.34 -17.76
CA LYS A 167 3.62 0.09 -18.44
C LYS A 167 3.17 1.20 -19.39
N PRO A 168 3.27 2.50 -19.06
CA PRO A 168 2.86 3.58 -19.98
C PRO A 168 3.74 3.68 -21.24
N TYR A 169 4.93 3.13 -21.20
CA TYR A 169 5.95 3.25 -22.25
C TYR A 169 6.16 1.97 -23.05
N GLU A 170 5.69 0.81 -22.59
CA GLU A 170 5.93 -0.48 -23.26
C GLU A 170 5.47 -0.47 -24.72
N VAL A 171 6.29 -1.05 -25.61
CA VAL A 171 5.96 -1.19 -27.03
C VAL A 171 4.94 -2.31 -27.22
N THR A 172 5.11 -3.40 -26.50
CA THR A 172 4.19 -4.53 -26.50
C THR A 172 3.26 -4.42 -25.31
N PRO A 173 1.97 -4.10 -25.49
CA PRO A 173 1.04 -3.91 -24.38
C PRO A 173 0.92 -5.18 -23.51
N GLY A 174 1.02 -5.02 -22.19
CA GLY A 174 0.90 -6.11 -21.21
C GLY A 174 2.21 -6.82 -20.89
N GLU A 175 3.35 -6.44 -21.49
CA GLU A 175 4.64 -7.07 -21.24
C GLU A 175 5.09 -6.89 -19.79
N SER A 176 4.88 -5.71 -19.21
CA SER A 176 5.20 -5.43 -17.81
C SER A 176 4.32 -6.19 -16.82
N ASP A 177 3.03 -6.38 -17.13
CA ASP A 177 2.13 -7.20 -16.31
C ASP A 177 2.54 -8.68 -16.36
N ALA A 178 2.82 -9.22 -17.53
CA ALA A 178 3.30 -10.60 -17.71
C ALA A 178 4.63 -10.84 -16.99
N LEU A 179 5.51 -9.82 -16.94
CA LEU A 179 6.77 -9.91 -16.21
C LEU A 179 6.56 -9.93 -14.70
N VAL A 180 5.59 -9.17 -14.15
CA VAL A 180 5.18 -9.26 -12.74
C VAL A 180 4.70 -10.66 -12.40
N ASP A 181 3.83 -11.26 -13.24
CA ASP A 181 3.30 -12.61 -13.02
C ASP A 181 4.43 -13.66 -13.06
N SER A 182 5.36 -13.52 -14.00
CA SER A 182 6.55 -14.38 -14.12
C SER A 182 7.41 -14.32 -12.86
N TRP A 183 7.74 -13.11 -12.37
CA TRP A 183 8.54 -12.94 -11.16
C TRP A 183 7.80 -13.41 -9.91
N THR A 184 6.50 -13.16 -9.80
CA THR A 184 5.67 -13.67 -8.70
C THR A 184 5.73 -15.20 -8.64
N SER A 185 5.61 -15.87 -9.78
CA SER A 185 5.71 -17.33 -9.88
C SER A 185 7.12 -17.84 -9.52
N GLN A 186 8.17 -17.16 -10.00
CA GLN A 186 9.55 -17.54 -9.70
C GLN A 186 9.88 -17.38 -8.22
N LEU A 187 9.52 -16.23 -7.62
CA LEU A 187 9.74 -15.95 -6.19
C LEU A 187 8.99 -16.94 -5.31
N THR A 188 7.76 -17.33 -5.69
CA THR A 188 6.99 -18.37 -5.01
C THR A 188 7.75 -19.69 -4.93
N LYS A 189 8.29 -20.16 -6.07
CA LYS A 189 9.08 -21.41 -6.12
C LYS A 189 10.34 -21.31 -5.25
N LEU A 190 10.99 -20.14 -5.24
CA LEU A 190 12.17 -19.90 -4.42
C LEU A 190 11.84 -19.90 -2.92
N PHE A 191 10.74 -19.27 -2.50
CA PHE A 191 10.28 -19.30 -1.12
C PHE A 191 9.96 -20.72 -0.63
N GLN A 192 9.30 -21.53 -1.46
CA GLN A 192 9.05 -22.94 -1.17
C GLN A 192 10.34 -23.75 -0.99
N GLN A 193 11.42 -23.37 -1.68
CA GLN A 193 12.75 -23.96 -1.53
C GLN A 193 13.58 -23.35 -0.36
N GLY A 194 13.02 -22.42 0.39
CA GLY A 194 13.73 -21.72 1.46
C GLY A 194 14.81 -20.76 0.96
N LYS A 195 14.63 -20.16 -0.24
CA LYS A 195 15.55 -19.23 -0.90
C LYS A 195 14.93 -17.85 -1.08
N ALA A 196 15.70 -16.91 -1.59
CA ALA A 196 15.30 -15.53 -1.95
C ALA A 196 14.80 -14.67 -0.77
N PHE A 197 15.21 -14.94 0.45
CA PHE A 197 14.84 -14.12 1.62
C PHE A 197 16.03 -13.73 2.53
N SER A 198 17.24 -14.25 2.28
CA SER A 198 18.44 -13.68 2.90
C SER A 198 18.73 -12.33 2.23
N GLN A 199 19.31 -11.39 3.00
CA GLN A 199 19.59 -10.05 2.47
C GLN A 199 20.48 -10.09 1.21
N ARG A 200 21.45 -11.00 1.14
CA ARG A 200 22.28 -11.18 -0.04
C ARG A 200 21.47 -11.59 -1.25
N GLU A 201 20.61 -12.62 -1.10
CA GLU A 201 19.77 -13.10 -2.18
C GLU A 201 18.76 -12.02 -2.62
N VAL A 202 18.13 -11.31 -1.67
CA VAL A 202 17.19 -10.21 -1.98
C VAL A 202 17.88 -9.15 -2.83
N ARG A 203 19.10 -8.74 -2.49
CA ARG A 203 19.87 -7.79 -3.29
C ARG A 203 20.15 -8.31 -4.71
N GLU A 204 20.54 -9.57 -4.84
CA GLU A 204 20.78 -10.20 -6.14
C GLU A 204 19.51 -10.26 -6.99
N TYR A 205 18.36 -10.60 -6.39
CA TYR A 205 17.09 -10.63 -7.10
C TYR A 205 16.54 -9.25 -7.42
N PHE A 206 16.76 -8.25 -6.57
CA PHE A 206 16.41 -6.86 -6.90
C PHE A 206 17.11 -6.39 -8.18
N GLN A 207 18.39 -6.69 -8.34
CA GLN A 207 19.13 -6.37 -9.56
C GLN A 207 18.58 -7.10 -10.79
N LYS A 208 18.30 -8.40 -10.66
CA LYS A 208 17.71 -9.20 -11.76
C LYS A 208 16.32 -8.71 -12.16
N ILE A 209 15.48 -8.37 -11.19
CA ILE A 209 14.16 -7.81 -11.45
C ILE A 209 14.29 -6.45 -12.16
N ALA A 210 15.11 -5.54 -11.62
CA ALA A 210 15.29 -4.22 -12.21
C ALA A 210 15.84 -4.29 -13.65
N GLN A 211 16.82 -5.19 -13.90
CA GLN A 211 17.34 -5.43 -15.24
C GLN A 211 16.25 -5.93 -16.20
N SER A 212 15.44 -6.91 -15.78
CA SER A 212 14.39 -7.48 -16.65
C SER A 212 13.32 -6.46 -17.05
N PHE A 213 13.00 -5.50 -16.18
CA PHE A 213 12.11 -4.38 -16.55
C PHE A 213 12.83 -3.35 -17.43
N ALA A 214 14.14 -3.15 -17.23
CA ALA A 214 14.93 -2.26 -18.05
C ALA A 214 15.10 -2.78 -19.50
N ASP A 215 15.04 -4.09 -19.70
CA ASP A 215 15.13 -4.76 -21.01
C ASP A 215 13.84 -4.66 -21.83
N ILE A 216 12.70 -4.31 -21.21
CA ILE A 216 11.44 -4.07 -21.92
C ILE A 216 11.60 -2.88 -22.88
N LYS A 217 11.25 -3.10 -24.14
CA LYS A 217 11.31 -2.03 -25.17
C LYS A 217 10.32 -0.94 -24.83
N ARG A 218 10.80 0.29 -24.77
CA ARG A 218 10.02 1.47 -24.41
C ARG A 218 9.87 2.42 -25.60
N ARG A 219 8.70 3.04 -25.71
CA ARG A 219 8.47 4.18 -26.61
C ARG A 219 9.16 5.41 -26.02
N ASP A 220 9.78 6.19 -26.88
CA ASP A 220 10.40 7.47 -26.50
C ASP A 220 9.32 8.57 -26.55
N VAL A 221 8.57 8.69 -25.49
CA VAL A 221 7.48 9.65 -25.32
C VAL A 221 7.49 10.20 -23.90
N GLU A 222 7.12 11.45 -23.73
CA GLU A 222 6.93 12.05 -22.41
C GLU A 222 5.49 11.80 -21.92
N LYS A 223 5.37 11.45 -20.65
CA LYS A 223 4.07 11.19 -19.98
C LYS A 223 3.87 12.13 -18.82
N ILE A 224 2.60 12.44 -18.53
CA ILE A 224 2.26 13.13 -17.30
C ILE A 224 2.54 12.18 -16.13
N LYS A 225 3.37 12.64 -15.20
CA LYS A 225 3.72 11.89 -13.99
C LYS A 225 2.75 12.20 -12.88
N VAL A 226 2.14 11.14 -12.31
CA VAL A 226 1.14 11.24 -11.24
C VAL A 226 1.59 10.41 -10.05
N GLY A 227 1.74 11.06 -8.90
CA GLY A 227 1.93 10.39 -7.62
C GLY A 227 0.59 10.03 -6.96
N VAL A 228 0.54 8.89 -6.26
CA VAL A 228 -0.64 8.49 -5.48
C VAL A 228 -0.24 8.29 -4.03
N VAL A 229 -0.77 9.12 -3.14
CA VAL A 229 -0.63 8.99 -1.69
C VAL A 229 -2.00 8.80 -1.05
N GLY A 230 -2.06 8.45 0.22
CA GLY A 230 -3.33 8.33 0.91
C GLY A 230 -3.34 7.29 2.02
N GLU A 231 -4.54 6.91 2.46
CA GLU A 231 -4.73 5.85 3.44
C GLU A 231 -4.31 4.50 2.84
N ILE A 232 -3.61 3.69 3.61
CA ILE A 232 -2.91 2.50 3.11
C ILE A 232 -3.82 1.52 2.37
N TYR A 233 -5.03 1.25 2.86
CA TYR A 233 -5.95 0.35 2.19
C TYR A 233 -6.49 0.99 0.89
N VAL A 234 -6.91 2.24 0.94
CA VAL A 234 -7.45 2.96 -0.23
C VAL A 234 -6.37 3.22 -1.27
N LYS A 235 -5.14 3.52 -0.86
CA LYS A 235 -4.02 3.79 -1.77
C LYS A 235 -3.72 2.60 -2.69
N TYR A 236 -3.77 1.38 -2.18
CA TYR A 236 -3.35 0.18 -2.92
C TYR A 236 -4.50 -0.69 -3.44
N SER A 237 -5.69 -0.63 -2.81
CA SER A 237 -6.77 -1.58 -3.12
C SER A 237 -7.59 -1.14 -4.32
N PRO A 238 -7.63 -1.93 -5.41
CA PRO A 238 -8.50 -1.67 -6.56
C PRO A 238 -9.98 -1.59 -6.18
N LEU A 239 -10.41 -2.37 -5.19
CA LEU A 239 -11.77 -2.31 -4.63
C LEU A 239 -12.05 -0.94 -4.00
N ALA A 240 -11.11 -0.41 -3.21
CA ALA A 240 -11.33 0.78 -2.42
C ALA A 240 -11.17 2.09 -3.21
N ASN A 241 -10.37 2.08 -4.28
CA ASN A 241 -10.04 3.27 -5.07
C ASN A 241 -10.57 3.22 -6.53
N ASN A 242 -11.50 2.29 -6.83
CA ASN A 242 -12.10 2.13 -8.16
C ASN A 242 -11.06 1.90 -9.28
N ASN A 243 -10.02 1.08 -9.01
CA ASN A 243 -8.90 0.83 -9.94
C ASN A 243 -8.15 2.11 -10.36
N LEU A 244 -7.80 2.96 -9.41
CA LEU A 244 -7.15 4.25 -9.66
C LEU A 244 -5.90 4.15 -10.54
N GLU A 245 -5.00 3.20 -10.28
CA GLU A 245 -3.79 3.02 -11.10
C GLU A 245 -4.15 2.72 -12.56
N GLN A 246 -5.08 1.79 -12.79
CA GLN A 246 -5.54 1.45 -14.14
C GLN A 246 -6.20 2.65 -14.83
N PHE A 247 -7.03 3.41 -14.10
CA PHE A 247 -7.62 4.63 -14.63
C PHE A 247 -6.55 5.65 -15.06
N LEU A 248 -5.48 5.83 -14.27
CA LEU A 248 -4.39 6.73 -14.62
C LEU A 248 -3.61 6.24 -15.85
N PHE A 249 -3.38 4.93 -16.01
CA PHE A 249 -2.80 4.37 -17.23
C PHE A 249 -3.69 4.61 -18.46
N GLU A 250 -5.01 4.47 -18.32
CA GLU A 250 -5.98 4.81 -19.39
C GLU A 250 -5.99 6.30 -19.74
N GLN A 251 -5.56 7.18 -18.82
CA GLN A 251 -5.34 8.60 -19.09
C GLN A 251 -3.91 8.90 -19.58
N ASP A 252 -3.15 7.86 -19.96
CA ASP A 252 -1.80 7.96 -20.51
C ASP A 252 -0.78 8.56 -19.53
N CYS A 253 -0.88 8.23 -18.25
CA CYS A 253 -0.01 8.74 -17.19
C CYS A 253 1.04 7.70 -16.75
N GLU A 254 2.22 8.17 -16.33
CA GLU A 254 3.15 7.40 -15.50
C GLU A 254 2.76 7.55 -14.04
N VAL A 255 2.68 6.42 -13.32
CA VAL A 255 2.16 6.40 -11.95
C VAL A 255 3.27 6.03 -10.97
N MET A 256 3.36 6.73 -9.86
CA MET A 256 4.21 6.36 -8.73
C MET A 256 3.41 6.26 -7.44
N VAL A 257 3.45 5.09 -6.83
CA VAL A 257 2.83 4.80 -5.54
C VAL A 257 3.95 4.46 -4.57
N PRO A 258 4.13 5.20 -3.47
CA PRO A 258 5.13 4.87 -2.46
C PRO A 258 4.94 3.45 -1.90
N GLY A 259 6.05 2.74 -1.68
CA GLY A 259 6.05 1.35 -1.24
C GLY A 259 5.56 1.15 0.20
N ILE A 260 5.15 -0.07 0.53
CA ILE A 260 4.69 -0.46 1.87
C ILE A 260 5.86 -0.50 2.87
N LEU A 261 7.09 -0.74 2.41
CA LEU A 261 8.27 -0.79 3.27
C LEU A 261 8.48 0.52 4.05
N SER A 262 8.29 1.68 3.41
CA SER A 262 8.38 2.99 4.08
C SER A 262 7.38 3.11 5.23
N PHE A 263 6.16 2.60 5.05
CA PHE A 263 5.16 2.54 6.11
C PHE A 263 5.58 1.59 7.25
N MET A 264 6.22 0.47 6.96
CA MET A 264 6.74 -0.45 7.98
C MET A 264 7.87 0.20 8.80
N ILE A 265 8.79 0.91 8.14
CA ILE A 265 9.84 1.69 8.81
C ILE A 265 9.20 2.77 9.69
N PHE A 266 8.22 3.51 9.17
CA PHE A 266 7.46 4.53 9.90
C PHE A 266 6.81 3.97 11.17
N LYS A 267 6.18 2.78 11.12
CA LYS A 267 5.57 2.16 12.30
C LYS A 267 6.59 1.83 13.39
N VAL A 268 7.77 1.38 13.01
CA VAL A 268 8.87 1.10 13.95
C VAL A 268 9.46 2.41 14.49
N ASP A 269 9.71 3.37 13.62
CA ASP A 269 10.28 4.68 14.00
C ASP A 269 9.36 5.45 14.96
N ASN A 270 8.05 5.36 14.78
CA ASN A 270 7.08 5.95 15.71
C ASN A 270 7.22 5.41 17.15
N ARG A 271 7.65 4.16 17.32
CA ARG A 271 7.95 3.62 18.66
C ARG A 271 9.18 4.26 19.27
N LEU A 272 10.17 4.60 18.46
CA LEU A 272 11.36 5.34 18.89
C LEU A 272 11.00 6.79 19.24
N GLU A 273 10.17 7.43 18.43
CA GLU A 273 9.66 8.79 18.69
C GLU A 273 8.79 8.84 19.97
N ASP A 274 7.95 7.82 20.22
CA ASP A 274 7.21 7.71 21.47
C ASP A 274 8.14 7.68 22.69
N ILE A 275 9.19 6.86 22.62
CA ILE A 275 10.16 6.77 23.71
C ILE A 275 10.92 8.09 23.88
N ARG A 276 11.21 8.79 22.79
CA ARG A 276 11.85 10.10 22.82
C ARG A 276 10.95 11.18 23.45
N LEU A 277 9.67 11.19 23.11
CA LEU A 277 8.72 12.23 23.54
C LEU A 277 8.13 11.97 24.93
N TYR A 278 7.88 10.72 25.26
CA TYR A 278 7.11 10.34 26.44
C TYR A 278 7.86 9.43 27.41
N GLY A 279 9.11 9.08 27.11
CA GLY A 279 9.85 8.07 27.86
C GLY A 279 9.44 6.65 27.53
N GLY A 280 10.13 5.66 28.12
CA GLY A 280 9.80 4.26 27.93
C GLY A 280 10.98 3.30 28.14
N SER A 281 10.74 2.02 27.83
CA SER A 281 11.70 0.94 28.05
C SER A 281 12.92 1.03 27.09
N GLN A 282 14.12 1.00 27.66
CA GLN A 282 15.38 0.96 26.89
C GLN A 282 15.51 -0.33 26.07
N ALA A 283 15.05 -1.47 26.59
CA ALA A 283 15.02 -2.74 25.85
C ALA A 283 14.15 -2.62 24.59
N LYS A 284 12.96 -2.02 24.71
CA LYS A 284 12.09 -1.76 23.56
C LYS A 284 12.75 -0.82 22.55
N LYS A 285 13.48 0.21 23.02
CA LYS A 285 14.25 1.11 22.15
C LYS A 285 15.27 0.34 21.32
N GLN A 286 16.05 -0.54 21.96
CA GLN A 286 17.08 -1.34 21.28
C GLN A 286 16.46 -2.26 20.20
N VAL A 287 15.36 -2.96 20.53
CA VAL A 287 14.64 -3.82 19.58
C VAL A 287 14.13 -3.00 18.39
N CYS A 288 13.49 -1.87 18.62
CA CYS A 288 12.98 -1.02 17.55
C CYS A 288 14.13 -0.43 16.71
N THR A 289 15.27 -0.08 17.30
CA THR A 289 16.45 0.41 16.56
C THR A 289 16.99 -0.68 15.64
N LEU A 290 17.09 -1.92 16.13
CA LEU A 290 17.53 -3.07 15.33
C LEU A 290 16.56 -3.36 14.17
N LEU A 291 15.27 -3.35 14.43
CA LEU A 291 14.23 -3.56 13.40
C LEU A 291 14.25 -2.45 12.34
N LYS A 292 14.37 -1.18 12.76
CA LYS A 292 14.51 -0.06 11.84
C LYS A 292 15.73 -0.23 10.93
N TRP A 293 16.88 -0.53 11.53
CA TRP A 293 18.11 -0.80 10.79
C TRP A 293 17.94 -1.96 9.79
N TYR A 294 17.26 -3.04 10.20
CA TYR A 294 17.00 -4.19 9.35
C TYR A 294 16.15 -3.82 8.14
N PHE A 295 15.06 -3.08 8.31
CA PHE A 295 14.21 -2.61 7.22
C PHE A 295 14.92 -1.61 6.30
N THR A 296 15.69 -0.68 6.87
CA THR A 296 16.46 0.31 6.09
C THR A 296 17.48 -0.35 5.16
N LYS A 297 18.00 -1.54 5.51
CA LYS A 297 18.88 -2.29 4.59
C LYS A 297 18.16 -2.73 3.32
N TYR A 298 16.93 -3.23 3.43
CA TYR A 298 16.11 -3.59 2.25
C TYR A 298 15.79 -2.37 1.41
N GLU A 299 15.43 -1.26 2.06
CA GLU A 299 15.20 0.02 1.39
C GLU A 299 16.45 0.47 0.60
N THR A 300 17.61 0.44 1.23
CA THR A 300 18.87 0.83 0.59
C THR A 300 19.20 -0.07 -0.61
N ASP A 301 19.02 -1.38 -0.48
CA ASP A 301 19.27 -2.35 -1.55
C ASP A 301 18.28 -2.17 -2.72
N LEU A 302 16.99 -1.88 -2.44
CA LEU A 302 15.98 -1.57 -3.45
C LEU A 302 16.32 -0.29 -4.22
N ILE A 303 16.62 0.80 -3.50
CA ILE A 303 17.00 2.09 -4.09
C ILE A 303 18.24 1.93 -4.96
N ALA A 304 19.24 1.19 -4.48
CA ALA A 304 20.49 0.95 -5.22
C ALA A 304 20.24 0.14 -6.51
N ALA A 305 19.35 -0.83 -6.49
CA ALA A 305 18.98 -1.61 -7.68
C ALA A 305 18.29 -0.77 -8.74
N VAL A 306 17.33 0.07 -8.34
CA VAL A 306 16.59 0.95 -9.27
C VAL A 306 17.50 2.03 -9.86
N LYS A 307 18.37 2.64 -9.08
CA LYS A 307 19.30 3.70 -9.52
C LYS A 307 20.32 3.26 -10.57
N GLN A 308 20.51 1.96 -10.80
CA GLN A 308 21.36 1.47 -11.88
C GLN A 308 20.78 1.76 -13.27
N PHE A 309 19.48 2.03 -13.35
CA PHE A 309 18.76 2.21 -14.60
C PHE A 309 18.16 3.62 -14.67
N PRO A 310 18.73 4.53 -15.46
CA PRO A 310 18.38 5.94 -15.46
C PRO A 310 16.94 6.23 -15.95
N GLN A 311 16.31 5.27 -16.64
CA GLN A 311 14.92 5.35 -17.06
C GLN A 311 13.92 5.19 -15.90
N PHE A 312 14.36 4.78 -14.71
CA PHE A 312 13.52 4.63 -13.55
C PHE A 312 13.82 5.68 -12.48
N THR A 313 12.80 6.21 -11.88
CA THR A 313 12.88 7.08 -10.70
C THR A 313 12.87 6.22 -9.45
N ALA A 314 13.97 6.19 -8.71
CA ALA A 314 14.06 5.50 -7.43
C ALA A 314 13.33 6.31 -6.33
N PRO A 315 12.67 5.65 -5.35
CA PRO A 315 12.09 6.36 -4.22
C PRO A 315 13.20 6.98 -3.36
N ALA A 316 12.88 8.07 -2.65
CA ALA A 316 13.80 8.63 -1.68
C ALA A 316 13.88 7.75 -0.41
N PRO A 317 15.02 7.77 0.32
CA PRO A 317 15.14 7.03 1.56
C PRO A 317 14.20 7.59 2.63
N TYR A 318 13.74 6.74 3.54
CA TYR A 318 12.87 7.12 4.66
C TYR A 318 13.41 8.27 5.51
N SER A 319 14.72 8.39 5.66
CA SER A 319 15.33 9.52 6.37
C SER A 319 14.99 10.87 5.73
N HIS A 320 14.97 10.93 4.39
CA HIS A 320 14.57 12.14 3.65
C HIS A 320 13.08 12.43 3.84
N LEU A 321 12.21 11.42 3.77
CA LEU A 321 10.79 11.57 4.07
C LEU A 321 10.56 12.18 5.47
N LYS A 322 11.33 11.71 6.46
CA LYS A 322 11.25 12.25 7.84
C LYS A 322 11.71 13.71 7.91
N GLU A 323 12.77 14.08 7.20
CA GLU A 323 13.22 15.47 7.11
C GLU A 323 12.18 16.38 6.46
N LEU A 324 11.55 15.92 5.37
CA LEU A 324 10.46 16.66 4.71
C LEU A 324 9.29 16.90 5.66
N ALA A 325 8.83 15.85 6.35
CA ALA A 325 7.77 16.01 7.35
C ALA A 325 8.09 17.07 8.39
N GLY A 326 9.31 17.10 8.90
CA GLY A 326 9.76 18.05 9.91
C GLY A 326 9.62 19.52 9.50
N LYS A 327 9.60 19.83 8.19
CA LYS A 327 9.40 21.19 7.67
C LYS A 327 7.95 21.68 7.84
N VAL A 328 6.98 20.75 7.97
CA VAL A 328 5.56 21.09 7.89
C VAL A 328 4.73 20.60 9.06
N ILE A 329 5.10 19.49 9.70
CA ILE A 329 4.29 18.84 10.74
C ILE A 329 5.18 18.15 11.78
N GLY A 330 4.72 18.09 13.02
CA GLY A 330 5.45 17.41 14.10
C GLY A 330 5.28 15.88 14.04
N TYR A 331 6.32 15.15 14.45
CA TYR A 331 6.33 13.68 14.46
C TYR A 331 5.34 13.03 15.43
N GLY A 332 4.74 13.81 16.34
CA GLY A 332 3.62 13.38 17.17
C GLY A 332 2.33 13.10 16.39
N CYS A 333 2.17 13.66 15.18
CA CYS A 333 1.05 13.39 14.28
C CYS A 333 1.24 12.05 13.53
N LYS A 334 1.17 10.93 14.25
CA LYS A 334 1.60 9.59 13.81
C LYS A 334 0.47 8.55 13.68
N MET A 335 -0.79 8.94 13.95
CA MET A 335 -1.93 8.02 13.86
C MET A 335 -2.21 7.65 12.41
N GLY A 336 -2.53 6.38 12.16
CA GLY A 336 -2.67 5.88 10.79
C GLY A 336 -1.35 5.99 10.03
N GLU A 337 -1.37 6.64 8.87
CA GLU A 337 -0.20 7.02 8.06
C GLU A 337 0.52 8.23 8.67
N GLY A 338 -0.20 9.03 9.43
CA GLY A 338 0.34 10.19 10.12
C GLY A 338 1.11 11.13 9.19
N TRP A 339 2.19 11.73 9.70
CA TRP A 339 3.04 12.66 8.97
C TRP A 339 3.69 12.04 7.70
N LEU A 340 3.76 10.70 7.60
CA LEU A 340 4.33 10.03 6.43
C LEU A 340 3.58 10.40 5.15
N LEU A 341 2.24 10.47 5.20
CA LEU A 341 1.41 10.85 4.05
C LEU A 341 1.78 12.22 3.49
N THR A 342 1.98 13.21 4.39
CA THR A 342 2.42 14.56 3.98
C THR A 342 3.83 14.52 3.37
N ALA A 343 4.74 13.74 3.96
CA ALA A 343 6.10 13.58 3.47
C ALA A 343 6.15 12.89 2.09
N GLU A 344 5.38 11.83 1.89
CA GLU A 344 5.26 11.14 0.61
C GLU A 344 4.78 12.11 -0.50
N ALA A 345 3.80 12.96 -0.19
CA ALA A 345 3.33 13.95 -1.17
C ALA A 345 4.42 14.96 -1.57
N MET A 346 5.24 15.41 -0.62
CA MET A 346 6.36 16.32 -0.88
C MET A 346 7.48 15.64 -1.65
N GLU A 347 7.83 14.41 -1.26
CA GLU A 347 8.86 13.61 -1.93
C GLU A 347 8.48 13.35 -3.40
N LEU A 348 7.24 12.98 -3.69
CA LEU A 348 6.76 12.79 -5.04
C LEU A 348 6.92 14.06 -5.90
N VAL A 349 6.63 15.24 -5.33
CA VAL A 349 6.86 16.52 -6.03
C VAL A 349 8.34 16.74 -6.31
N GLU A 350 9.24 16.46 -5.36
CA GLU A 350 10.70 16.55 -5.55
C GLU A 350 11.22 15.55 -6.60
N SER A 351 10.62 14.37 -6.68
CA SER A 351 10.96 13.31 -7.63
C SER A 351 10.33 13.50 -9.03
N GLY A 352 9.67 14.65 -9.28
CA GLY A 352 9.10 14.99 -10.58
C GLY A 352 7.64 14.56 -10.78
N TYR A 353 7.00 13.94 -9.78
CA TYR A 353 5.57 13.61 -9.81
C TYR A 353 4.75 14.76 -9.19
N GLY A 354 4.81 15.92 -9.82
CA GLY A 354 4.19 17.14 -9.30
C GLY A 354 2.66 17.12 -9.24
N ASN A 355 2.01 16.17 -9.94
CA ASN A 355 0.57 15.92 -9.85
C ASN A 355 0.33 14.80 -8.86
N VAL A 356 -0.35 15.07 -7.76
CA VAL A 356 -0.53 14.10 -6.66
C VAL A 356 -2.00 13.90 -6.37
N VAL A 357 -2.47 12.65 -6.49
CA VAL A 357 -3.77 12.21 -5.99
C VAL A 357 -3.61 11.79 -4.54
N CYS A 358 -4.31 12.44 -3.63
CA CYS A 358 -4.40 12.03 -2.23
C CYS A 358 -5.69 11.21 -2.05
N ALA A 359 -5.57 9.89 -2.14
CA ALA A 359 -6.67 8.94 -2.02
C ALA A 359 -7.01 8.72 -0.54
N GLN A 360 -8.15 9.21 -0.11
CA GLN A 360 -8.53 9.16 1.31
C GLN A 360 -9.93 8.63 1.53
N PRO A 361 -10.15 7.78 2.56
CA PRO A 361 -11.50 7.39 2.94
C PRO A 361 -12.20 8.55 3.62
N PHE A 362 -13.46 8.78 3.26
CA PHE A 362 -14.30 9.71 4.01
C PHE A 362 -14.38 9.29 5.48
N GLY A 363 -14.31 10.26 6.39
CA GLY A 363 -14.31 10.00 7.83
C GLY A 363 -12.97 9.49 8.40
N CYS A 364 -11.91 9.40 7.62
CA CYS A 364 -10.57 9.08 8.12
C CYS A 364 -9.90 10.33 8.71
N LEU A 365 -9.97 10.49 10.03
CA LEU A 365 -9.44 11.65 10.72
C LEU A 365 -7.94 11.91 10.43
N PRO A 366 -7.02 10.92 10.52
CA PRO A 366 -5.62 11.15 10.17
C PRO A 366 -5.44 11.69 8.75
N ASN A 367 -6.13 11.14 7.76
CA ASN A 367 -6.01 11.58 6.36
C ASN A 367 -6.56 12.99 6.14
N HIS A 368 -7.65 13.36 6.79
CA HIS A 368 -8.17 14.73 6.73
C HIS A 368 -7.20 15.74 7.34
N ILE A 369 -6.51 15.39 8.42
CA ILE A 369 -5.55 16.28 9.10
C ILE A 369 -4.23 16.36 8.32
N VAL A 370 -3.57 15.22 8.08
CA VAL A 370 -2.19 15.19 7.55
C VAL A 370 -2.13 15.09 6.02
N GLY A 371 -3.21 14.69 5.37
CA GLY A 371 -3.36 14.75 3.92
C GLY A 371 -3.97 16.08 3.49
N LYS A 372 -5.30 16.14 3.45
CA LYS A 372 -6.08 17.31 2.97
C LYS A 372 -5.74 18.60 3.71
N GLY A 373 -5.62 18.55 5.04
CA GLY A 373 -5.35 19.72 5.88
C GLY A 373 -3.96 20.33 5.64
N MET A 374 -2.99 19.54 5.15
CA MET A 374 -1.62 20.03 4.93
C MET A 374 -1.37 20.53 3.51
N ILE A 375 -2.28 20.30 2.53
CA ILE A 375 -2.10 20.67 1.11
C ILE A 375 -1.68 22.14 0.95
N ARG A 376 -2.34 23.05 1.65
CA ARG A 376 -2.01 24.49 1.56
C ARG A 376 -0.58 24.78 2.02
N LYS A 377 -0.10 24.09 3.05
CA LYS A 377 1.25 24.27 3.58
C LYS A 377 2.30 23.66 2.66
N VAL A 378 2.01 22.49 2.08
CA VAL A 378 2.84 21.87 1.04
C VAL A 378 2.95 22.77 -0.18
N LYS A 379 1.83 23.30 -0.71
CA LYS A 379 1.83 24.22 -1.85
C LYS A 379 2.59 25.55 -1.60
N LYS A 380 2.74 25.98 -0.35
CA LYS A 380 3.60 27.13 -0.03
C LYS A 380 5.09 26.82 -0.21
N LEU A 381 5.50 25.58 0.06
CA LEU A 381 6.89 25.12 -0.13
C LEU A 381 7.16 24.70 -1.58
N TYR A 382 6.16 24.14 -2.22
CA TYR A 382 6.20 23.63 -3.59
C TYR A 382 5.06 24.24 -4.43
N PRO A 383 5.21 25.51 -4.91
CA PRO A 383 4.14 26.18 -5.66
C PRO A 383 3.66 25.44 -6.90
N GLN A 384 4.54 24.64 -7.49
CA GLN A 384 4.26 23.80 -8.67
C GLN A 384 3.42 22.55 -8.34
N ALA A 385 3.21 22.21 -7.08
CA ALA A 385 2.49 21.01 -6.69
C ALA A 385 0.99 21.12 -7.01
N ASN A 386 0.50 20.18 -7.80
CA ASN A 386 -0.90 20.03 -8.18
C ASN A 386 -1.52 18.87 -7.41
N ILE A 387 -1.84 19.09 -6.14
CA ILE A 387 -2.34 18.05 -5.21
C ILE A 387 -3.85 18.10 -5.13
N VAL A 388 -4.52 16.97 -5.40
CA VAL A 388 -5.98 16.83 -5.36
C VAL A 388 -6.38 15.72 -4.39
N PRO A 389 -7.10 16.06 -3.30
CA PRO A 389 -7.67 15.06 -2.41
C PRO A 389 -8.93 14.48 -3.03
N ILE A 390 -9.02 13.15 -3.05
CA ILE A 390 -10.18 12.39 -3.52
C ILE A 390 -10.74 11.61 -2.34
N ASP A 391 -11.97 11.93 -1.96
CA ASP A 391 -12.70 11.22 -0.90
C ASP A 391 -13.38 9.97 -1.49
N TYR A 392 -13.15 8.82 -0.85
CA TYR A 392 -13.77 7.54 -1.17
C TYR A 392 -14.73 7.14 -0.05
N ASP A 393 -15.98 6.87 -0.41
CA ASP A 393 -17.03 6.42 0.50
C ASP A 393 -18.13 5.65 -0.27
N PRO A 394 -19.04 4.96 0.41
CA PRO A 394 -20.09 4.18 -0.24
C PRO A 394 -21.06 5.01 -1.09
N SER A 395 -21.21 6.30 -0.79
CA SER A 395 -22.14 7.21 -1.50
C SER A 395 -21.46 7.95 -2.66
N ALA A 396 -20.14 8.03 -2.68
CA ALA A 396 -19.39 8.70 -3.72
C ALA A 396 -19.48 7.94 -5.05
N THR A 397 -19.73 8.67 -6.13
CA THR A 397 -19.76 8.07 -7.46
C THR A 397 -18.36 8.05 -8.08
N ARG A 398 -18.03 6.95 -8.75
CA ARG A 398 -16.78 6.80 -9.50
C ARG A 398 -16.59 7.96 -10.50
N VAL A 399 -17.65 8.34 -11.19
CA VAL A 399 -17.61 9.44 -12.18
C VAL A 399 -17.16 10.77 -11.57
N ASN A 400 -17.67 11.12 -10.37
CA ASN A 400 -17.25 12.36 -9.70
C ASN A 400 -15.78 12.33 -9.30
N GLN A 401 -15.29 11.20 -8.81
CA GLN A 401 -13.88 11.01 -8.45
C GLN A 401 -12.99 11.13 -9.69
N GLU A 402 -13.32 10.43 -10.77
CA GLU A 402 -12.59 10.49 -12.05
C GLU A 402 -12.60 11.89 -12.66
N ASN A 403 -13.72 12.62 -12.61
CA ASN A 403 -13.80 13.98 -13.13
C ASN A 403 -12.86 14.94 -12.39
N ARG A 404 -12.71 14.81 -11.08
CA ARG A 404 -11.74 15.60 -10.30
C ARG A 404 -10.30 15.28 -10.70
N ILE A 405 -9.99 14.02 -10.96
CA ILE A 405 -8.66 13.60 -11.45
C ILE A 405 -8.45 14.13 -12.87
N LYS A 406 -9.43 14.01 -13.77
CA LYS A 406 -9.36 14.58 -15.12
C LYS A 406 -9.11 16.09 -15.13
N LEU A 407 -9.74 16.83 -14.19
CA LEU A 407 -9.47 18.25 -14.02
C LEU A 407 -8.01 18.52 -13.60
N MET A 408 -7.47 17.75 -12.66
CA MET A 408 -6.06 17.81 -12.29
C MET A 408 -5.15 17.57 -13.51
N LEU A 409 -5.48 16.54 -14.32
CA LEU A 409 -4.70 16.21 -15.51
C LEU A 409 -4.83 17.27 -16.60
N ALA A 410 -5.98 17.95 -16.73
CA ALA A 410 -6.15 19.07 -17.66
C ALA A 410 -5.20 20.24 -17.32
N VAL A 411 -5.09 20.60 -16.04
CA VAL A 411 -4.13 21.60 -15.54
C VAL A 411 -2.69 21.14 -15.82
N ALA A 412 -2.38 19.86 -15.62
CA ALA A 412 -1.05 19.33 -15.90
C ALA A 412 -0.68 19.43 -17.40
N LYS A 413 -1.64 19.11 -18.30
CA LYS A 413 -1.46 19.24 -19.77
C LYS A 413 -1.26 20.69 -20.21
N GLU A 414 -1.96 21.61 -19.58
CA GLU A 414 -1.79 23.05 -19.84
C GLU A 414 -0.37 23.51 -19.47
N HIS A 415 0.08 23.18 -18.25
CA HIS A 415 1.44 23.50 -17.81
C HIS A 415 2.54 22.86 -18.68
N GLN A 416 2.31 21.67 -19.24
CA GLN A 416 3.26 21.02 -20.15
C GLN A 416 3.35 21.80 -21.47
N ARG A 417 2.22 22.15 -22.07
CA ARG A 417 2.17 22.96 -23.29
C ARG A 417 2.85 24.32 -23.13
N ASP A 418 2.59 25.00 -22.00
CA ASP A 418 3.22 26.31 -21.72
C ASP A 418 4.76 26.19 -21.66
N LYS A 419 5.27 25.10 -21.09
CA LYS A 419 6.71 24.81 -21.04
C LYS A 419 7.30 24.57 -22.46
N GLU A 420 6.63 23.77 -23.26
CA GLU A 420 7.04 23.46 -24.64
C GLU A 420 7.06 24.74 -25.50
N GLU A 421 6.03 25.58 -25.39
CA GLU A 421 5.98 26.89 -26.08
C GLU A 421 7.08 27.84 -25.60
N ALA A 422 7.38 27.88 -24.31
CA ALA A 422 8.45 28.71 -23.77
C ALA A 422 9.84 28.26 -24.28
N GLN A 423 10.06 26.96 -24.38
CA GLN A 423 11.30 26.38 -24.93
C GLN A 423 11.42 26.58 -26.44
N GLY A 424 10.32 26.43 -27.19
CA GLY A 424 10.28 26.67 -28.63
C GLY A 424 10.53 28.14 -28.99
N ARG A 425 10.11 29.11 -28.19
CA ARG A 425 10.39 30.54 -28.34
C ARG A 425 11.83 30.92 -28.01
N GLY A 426 12.49 30.17 -27.12
CA GLY A 426 13.92 30.39 -26.78
C GLY A 426 14.91 29.96 -27.87
N GLY A 427 14.48 29.14 -28.85
CA GLY A 427 15.29 28.67 -29.98
C GLY A 427 15.32 29.59 -31.25
N ALA A 428 14.42 30.56 -31.30
CA ALA A 428 14.42 31.53 -32.39
C ALA A 428 15.39 32.70 -32.08
N ALA A 429 16.69 32.48 -32.31
CA ALA A 429 17.69 33.52 -32.26
C ALA A 429 17.28 34.66 -33.21
N VAL A 430 17.14 35.88 -32.69
CA VAL A 430 16.97 37.11 -33.44
C VAL A 430 18.17 37.23 -34.38
N PRO A 431 18.01 37.30 -35.72
CA PRO A 431 19.13 37.57 -36.61
C PRO A 431 19.64 38.98 -36.32
N ALA A 432 20.93 39.08 -35.97
CA ALA A 432 21.61 40.36 -35.83
C ALA A 432 21.42 41.13 -37.11
N ARG A 433 20.72 42.26 -37.07
CA ARG A 433 20.72 43.21 -38.16
C ARG A 433 22.11 43.85 -38.26
N ALA A 434 22.76 43.61 -39.39
CA ALA A 434 23.96 44.30 -39.80
C ALA A 434 23.64 45.77 -40.16
#